data_c2f0593986d836baf2bc8676ce26c47c
#
_entry.id   c2f0593986d836baf2bc8676ce26c47c
#
_cell.length_a   1.000
_cell.length_b   1.000
_cell.length_c   1.000
_cell.angle_alpha   90.00
_cell.angle_beta   90.00
_cell.angle_gamma   90.00
#
_symmetry.space_group_name_H-M   'P 1'
#
loop_
_entity.id
_entity.type
_entity.pdbx_description
1 polymer ?
#
loop_
_entity_poly.entity_id
_entity_poly.type
_entity_poly.pdbx_seq_one_letter_code
_entity_poly.pdbx_strand_id
1 'polypeptide(L)'
;MQSLDNLKELIKEKHSNDEKRYIHSLGVAKMAEYLAIQNGVDPQKAIIAGYLHDFCKNDDIEYVKTLLNEEDKLECEKFPVLYHSYGSAEYYLKYIGDDKDIYNAIRNHVFGRVGMSKLEEIIVISDYTEENRTYDDCIKVREIVLNDNIEKAIYESTRFVVEYISRKGKTPHPMQLEVLNYYKGLIK
;
A
#
# COMPACT_ATOMS: atom_id res chain seq x y z
N MET A 1 1.62 7.87 -20.48
CA MET A 1 1.73 6.84 -19.43
C MET A 1 2.63 5.73 -19.97
N GLN A 2 3.58 5.23 -19.20
CA GLN A 2 4.42 4.10 -19.58
C GLN A 2 3.56 2.83 -19.75
N SER A 3 3.97 1.90 -20.62
CA SER A 3 3.28 0.61 -20.73
C SER A 3 3.48 -0.22 -19.45
N LEU A 4 2.53 -1.12 -19.13
CA LEU A 4 2.66 -2.01 -17.97
C LEU A 4 3.90 -2.91 -18.06
N ASP A 5 4.29 -3.32 -19.27
CA ASP A 5 5.52 -4.10 -19.48
C ASP A 5 6.77 -3.28 -19.11
N ASN A 6 6.84 -2.01 -19.51
CA ASN A 6 7.95 -1.14 -19.12
C ASN A 6 8.01 -0.92 -17.60
N LEU A 7 6.86 -0.77 -16.95
CA LEU A 7 6.81 -0.64 -15.48
C LEU A 7 7.26 -1.93 -14.80
N LYS A 8 6.89 -3.09 -15.33
CA LYS A 8 7.33 -4.39 -14.81
C LYS A 8 8.85 -4.57 -14.92
N GLU A 9 9.45 -4.19 -16.04
CA GLU A 9 10.92 -4.21 -16.15
C GLU A 9 11.57 -3.18 -15.22
N LEU A 10 10.99 -1.99 -15.06
CA LEU A 10 11.47 -0.96 -14.13
C LEU A 10 11.53 -1.48 -12.69
N ILE A 11 10.46 -2.12 -12.17
CA ILE A 11 10.47 -2.67 -10.81
C ILE A 11 11.41 -3.87 -10.69
N LYS A 12 11.61 -4.64 -11.75
CA LYS A 12 12.57 -5.73 -11.77
C LYS A 12 14.02 -5.24 -11.65
N GLU A 13 14.38 -4.19 -12.39
CA GLU A 13 15.68 -3.52 -12.25
C GLU A 13 15.84 -2.92 -10.85
N LYS A 14 14.81 -2.21 -10.39
CA LYS A 14 14.79 -1.56 -9.08
C LYS A 14 15.07 -2.54 -7.94
N HIS A 15 14.46 -3.70 -7.99
CA HIS A 15 14.56 -4.75 -6.97
C HIS A 15 15.50 -5.89 -7.37
N SER A 16 16.47 -5.65 -8.26
CA SER A 16 17.42 -6.67 -8.75
C SER A 16 18.22 -7.35 -7.62
N ASN A 17 18.43 -6.67 -6.50
CA ASN A 17 19.09 -7.19 -5.31
C ASN A 17 18.12 -7.65 -4.21
N ASP A 18 16.80 -7.62 -4.46
CA ASP A 18 15.74 -8.04 -3.53
C ASP A 18 14.62 -8.75 -4.29
N GLU A 19 14.89 -10.00 -4.68
CA GLU A 19 13.91 -10.83 -5.40
C GLU A 19 12.58 -10.97 -4.63
N LYS A 20 12.62 -11.01 -3.30
CA LYS A 20 11.41 -11.11 -2.48
C LYS A 20 10.53 -9.87 -2.64
N ARG A 21 11.13 -8.69 -2.70
CA ARG A 21 10.41 -7.43 -2.91
C ARG A 21 9.81 -7.38 -4.32
N TYR A 22 10.56 -7.82 -5.33
CA TYR A 22 10.04 -7.92 -6.69
C TYR A 22 8.82 -8.85 -6.77
N ILE A 23 8.92 -10.08 -6.23
CA ILE A 23 7.83 -11.06 -6.18
C ILE A 23 6.61 -10.49 -5.43
N HIS A 24 6.85 -9.84 -4.29
CA HIS A 24 5.80 -9.16 -3.52
C HIS A 24 5.07 -8.10 -4.36
N SER A 25 5.79 -7.20 -5.03
CA SER A 25 5.17 -6.16 -5.88
C SER A 25 4.33 -6.76 -7.02
N LEU A 26 4.78 -7.89 -7.61
CA LEU A 26 3.96 -8.63 -8.58
C LEU A 26 2.70 -9.22 -7.94
N GLY A 27 2.81 -9.79 -6.75
CA GLY A 27 1.69 -10.34 -6.00
C GLY A 27 0.66 -9.29 -5.64
N VAL A 28 1.13 -8.12 -5.17
CA VAL A 28 0.24 -6.98 -4.87
C VAL A 28 -0.48 -6.49 -6.13
N ALA A 29 0.23 -6.31 -7.24
CA ALA A 29 -0.39 -5.88 -8.50
C ALA A 29 -1.44 -6.88 -8.99
N LYS A 30 -1.18 -8.19 -8.90
CA LYS A 30 -2.13 -9.25 -9.28
C LYS A 30 -3.38 -9.26 -8.40
N MET A 31 -3.22 -9.14 -7.08
CA MET A 31 -4.35 -9.04 -6.14
C MET A 31 -5.14 -7.77 -6.37
N ALA A 32 -4.45 -6.64 -6.58
CA ALA A 32 -5.08 -5.35 -6.84
C ALA A 32 -5.88 -5.34 -8.14
N GLU A 33 -5.36 -5.94 -9.22
CA GLU A 33 -6.08 -6.13 -10.48
C GLU A 33 -7.38 -6.91 -10.26
N TYR A 34 -7.31 -8.05 -9.57
CA TYR A 34 -8.48 -8.86 -9.26
C TYR A 34 -9.53 -8.07 -8.50
N LEU A 35 -9.12 -7.40 -7.41
CA LEU A 35 -10.05 -6.62 -6.58
C LEU A 35 -10.60 -5.40 -7.31
N ALA A 36 -9.81 -4.76 -8.19
CA ALA A 36 -10.28 -3.64 -9.00
C ALA A 36 -11.42 -4.05 -9.94
N ILE A 37 -11.27 -5.18 -10.63
CA ILE A 37 -12.32 -5.74 -11.50
C ILE A 37 -13.60 -6.01 -10.69
N GLN A 38 -13.49 -6.62 -9.50
CA GLN A 38 -14.65 -6.92 -8.64
C GLN A 38 -15.36 -5.67 -8.11
N ASN A 39 -14.62 -4.56 -7.95
CA ASN A 39 -15.15 -3.33 -7.36
C ASN A 39 -15.41 -2.21 -8.40
N GLY A 40 -15.32 -2.50 -9.70
CA GLY A 40 -15.58 -1.52 -10.76
C GLY A 40 -14.55 -0.39 -10.85
N VAL A 41 -13.32 -0.64 -10.39
CA VAL A 41 -12.17 0.28 -10.50
C VAL A 41 -11.36 -0.12 -11.73
N ASP A 42 -10.68 0.86 -12.35
CA ASP A 42 -9.79 0.61 -13.48
C ASP A 42 -8.63 -0.32 -13.07
N PRO A 43 -8.56 -1.55 -13.61
CA PRO A 43 -7.52 -2.50 -13.24
C PRO A 43 -6.12 -2.05 -13.64
N GLN A 44 -5.97 -1.22 -14.67
CA GLN A 44 -4.65 -0.68 -15.03
C GLN A 44 -4.11 0.24 -13.95
N LYS A 45 -4.96 1.09 -13.36
CA LYS A 45 -4.55 1.93 -12.22
C LYS A 45 -4.12 1.08 -11.02
N ALA A 46 -4.86 0.01 -10.74
CA ALA A 46 -4.55 -0.89 -9.64
C ALA A 46 -3.21 -1.63 -9.84
N ILE A 47 -2.95 -2.12 -11.06
CA ILE A 47 -1.67 -2.75 -11.41
C ILE A 47 -0.50 -1.75 -11.23
N ILE A 48 -0.65 -0.52 -11.75
CA ILE A 48 0.39 0.52 -11.63
C ILE A 48 0.68 0.83 -10.16
N ALA A 49 -0.36 1.07 -9.37
CA ALA A 49 -0.21 1.36 -7.95
C ALA A 49 0.42 0.17 -7.19
N GLY A 50 0.00 -1.06 -7.51
CA GLY A 50 0.56 -2.28 -6.94
C GLY A 50 2.04 -2.48 -7.26
N TYR A 51 2.46 -2.22 -8.49
CA TYR A 51 3.87 -2.27 -8.87
C TYR A 51 4.73 -1.25 -8.12
N LEU A 52 4.18 -0.05 -7.87
CA LEU A 52 4.95 1.09 -7.39
C LEU A 52 4.81 1.38 -5.89
N HIS A 53 3.89 0.71 -5.16
CA HIS A 53 3.63 1.05 -3.75
C HIS A 53 4.90 1.02 -2.88
N ASP A 54 5.77 0.05 -3.08
CA ASP A 54 7.02 -0.18 -2.34
C ASP A 54 8.29 0.17 -3.15
N PHE A 55 8.16 0.97 -4.24
CA PHE A 55 9.27 1.24 -5.15
C PHE A 55 10.51 1.81 -4.46
N CYS A 56 10.33 2.69 -3.48
CA CYS A 56 11.42 3.31 -2.71
C CYS A 56 11.75 2.55 -1.41
N LYS A 57 11.30 1.30 -1.22
CA LYS A 57 11.44 0.56 0.06
C LYS A 57 12.87 0.37 0.52
N ASN A 58 13.76 0.13 -0.43
CA ASN A 58 15.17 -0.17 -0.17
C ASN A 58 16.08 1.01 -0.55
N ASP A 59 15.52 2.17 -0.84
CA ASP A 59 16.31 3.35 -1.19
C ASP A 59 16.98 3.96 0.05
N ASP A 60 18.10 4.61 -0.19
CA ASP A 60 18.73 5.44 0.81
C ASP A 60 17.78 6.57 1.23
N ILE A 61 17.66 6.78 2.54
CA ILE A 61 16.73 7.77 3.11
C ILE A 61 17.08 9.19 2.62
N GLU A 62 18.34 9.51 2.46
CA GLU A 62 18.75 10.83 1.97
C GLU A 62 18.35 11.06 0.51
N TYR A 63 18.39 10.00 -0.31
CA TYR A 63 17.81 10.07 -1.65
C TYR A 63 16.29 10.31 -1.58
N VAL A 64 15.57 9.53 -0.77
CA VAL A 64 14.11 9.68 -0.64
C VAL A 64 13.73 11.09 -0.18
N LYS A 65 14.46 11.66 0.78
CA LYS A 65 14.27 13.05 1.23
C LYS A 65 14.38 14.07 0.11
N THR A 66 15.16 13.81 -0.95
CA THR A 66 15.23 14.73 -2.11
C THR A 66 13.94 14.77 -2.94
N LEU A 67 13.07 13.78 -2.80
CA LEU A 67 11.77 13.72 -3.47
C LEU A 67 10.68 14.44 -2.67
N LEU A 68 10.83 14.53 -1.34
CA LEU A 68 9.80 15.00 -0.41
C LEU A 68 9.86 16.52 -0.19
N ASN A 69 8.70 17.11 0.05
CA ASN A 69 8.60 18.47 0.60
C ASN A 69 8.91 18.48 2.10
N GLU A 70 9.07 19.67 2.71
CA GLU A 70 9.48 19.81 4.10
C GLU A 70 8.46 19.25 5.10
N GLU A 71 7.17 19.36 4.83
CA GLU A 71 6.11 18.82 5.69
C GLU A 71 6.19 17.29 5.73
N ASP A 72 6.33 16.65 4.57
CA ASP A 72 6.47 15.21 4.45
C ASP A 72 7.75 14.68 5.13
N LYS A 73 8.86 15.41 5.03
CA LYS A 73 10.10 15.06 5.74
C LYS A 73 9.87 15.03 7.23
N LEU A 74 9.24 16.07 7.79
CA LEU A 74 8.94 16.16 9.23
C LEU A 74 8.03 15.02 9.70
N GLU A 75 7.06 14.62 8.89
CA GLU A 75 6.19 13.48 9.21
C GLU A 75 6.95 12.15 9.15
N CYS A 76 7.76 11.96 8.12
CA CYS A 76 8.59 10.76 7.96
C CYS A 76 9.67 10.65 9.05
N GLU A 77 10.21 11.76 9.57
CA GLU A 77 11.15 11.73 10.70
C GLU A 77 10.50 11.20 11.98
N LYS A 78 9.22 11.53 12.21
CA LYS A 78 8.45 10.97 13.33
C LYS A 78 8.08 9.50 13.10
N PHE A 79 7.80 9.15 11.85
CA PHE A 79 7.35 7.82 11.43
C PHE A 79 8.15 7.32 10.23
N PRO A 80 9.38 6.81 10.44
CA PRO A 80 10.29 6.45 9.34
C PRO A 80 9.74 5.42 8.35
N VAL A 81 8.75 4.63 8.76
CA VAL A 81 8.07 3.69 7.85
C VAL A 81 7.38 4.39 6.67
N LEU A 82 7.06 5.68 6.77
CA LEU A 82 6.42 6.44 5.71
C LEU A 82 7.37 6.86 4.58
N TYR A 83 8.69 6.88 4.80
CA TYR A 83 9.63 7.31 3.77
C TYR A 83 9.42 6.59 2.45
N HIS A 84 9.25 5.26 2.48
CA HIS A 84 9.11 4.51 1.24
C HIS A 84 7.80 4.81 0.50
N SER A 85 6.68 4.92 1.20
CA SER A 85 5.38 5.16 0.56
C SER A 85 5.28 6.57 0.00
N TYR A 86 5.74 7.57 0.75
CA TYR A 86 5.78 8.95 0.30
C TYR A 86 6.78 9.11 -0.84
N GLY A 87 7.99 8.55 -0.71
CA GLY A 87 8.99 8.57 -1.79
C GLY A 87 8.51 7.89 -3.06
N SER A 88 7.83 6.73 -2.95
CA SER A 88 7.26 6.02 -4.10
C SER A 88 6.17 6.84 -4.79
N ALA A 89 5.32 7.53 -4.04
CA ALA A 89 4.27 8.39 -4.58
C ALA A 89 4.87 9.61 -5.31
N GLU A 90 5.87 10.27 -4.72
CA GLU A 90 6.57 11.39 -5.36
C GLU A 90 7.38 10.94 -6.59
N TYR A 91 7.97 9.74 -6.54
CA TYR A 91 8.63 9.15 -7.71
C TYR A 91 7.63 8.92 -8.84
N TYR A 92 6.44 8.37 -8.54
CA TYR A 92 5.37 8.20 -9.51
C TYR A 92 5.01 9.53 -10.18
N LEU A 93 4.73 10.56 -9.36
CA LEU A 93 4.31 11.87 -9.87
C LEU A 93 5.38 12.53 -10.72
N LYS A 94 6.65 12.37 -10.37
CA LYS A 94 7.77 13.02 -11.07
C LYS A 94 8.17 12.33 -12.36
N TYR A 95 8.05 10.99 -12.45
CA TYR A 95 8.69 10.21 -13.51
C TYR A 95 7.76 9.29 -14.29
N ILE A 96 6.57 8.97 -13.78
CA ILE A 96 5.71 7.95 -14.36
C ILE A 96 4.37 8.51 -14.87
N GLY A 97 3.67 9.29 -14.05
CA GLY A 97 2.35 9.80 -14.37
C GLY A 97 1.83 10.83 -13.37
N ASP A 98 0.64 11.35 -13.62
CA ASP A 98 0.02 12.44 -12.86
C ASP A 98 -1.38 12.11 -12.32
N ASP A 99 -1.77 10.83 -12.36
CA ASP A 99 -3.08 10.41 -11.83
C ASP A 99 -3.08 10.45 -10.30
N LYS A 100 -3.94 11.33 -9.77
CA LYS A 100 -4.03 11.57 -8.31
C LYS A 100 -4.54 10.37 -7.53
N ASP A 101 -5.35 9.51 -8.13
CA ASP A 101 -5.89 8.34 -7.45
C ASP A 101 -4.78 7.28 -7.27
N ILE A 102 -3.96 7.06 -8.31
CA ILE A 102 -2.76 6.22 -8.23
C ILE A 102 -1.77 6.78 -7.19
N TYR A 103 -1.49 8.09 -7.26
CA TYR A 103 -0.61 8.76 -6.31
C TYR A 103 -1.08 8.54 -4.86
N ASN A 104 -2.36 8.77 -4.58
CA ASN A 104 -2.92 8.60 -3.24
C ASN A 104 -2.86 7.14 -2.78
N ALA A 105 -3.15 6.19 -3.67
CA ALA A 105 -3.09 4.77 -3.36
C ALA A 105 -1.67 4.32 -2.98
N ILE A 106 -0.65 4.80 -3.70
CA ILE A 106 0.76 4.57 -3.36
C ILE A 106 1.12 5.24 -2.03
N ARG A 107 0.77 6.52 -1.87
CA ARG A 107 1.14 7.33 -0.71
C ARG A 107 0.59 6.76 0.60
N ASN A 108 -0.69 6.34 0.59
CA ASN A 108 -1.43 6.02 1.80
C ASN A 108 -1.45 4.52 2.14
N HIS A 109 -0.75 3.66 1.38
CA HIS A 109 -0.88 2.22 1.57
C HIS A 109 -0.44 1.70 2.94
N VAL A 110 0.47 2.40 3.63
CA VAL A 110 1.05 1.93 4.91
C VAL A 110 0.04 1.98 6.05
N PHE A 111 -0.69 3.07 6.19
CA PHE A 111 -1.64 3.27 7.30
C PHE A 111 -3.09 3.38 6.84
N GLY A 112 -3.31 3.59 5.55
CA GLY A 112 -4.58 4.06 5.04
C GLY A 112 -4.89 5.47 5.51
N ARG A 113 -6.12 5.91 5.30
CA ARG A 113 -6.69 7.15 5.84
C ARG A 113 -8.20 7.05 5.95
N VAL A 114 -8.83 7.95 6.69
CA VAL A 114 -10.29 8.09 6.68
C VAL A 114 -10.76 8.58 5.31
N GLY A 115 -11.77 7.94 4.75
CA GLY A 115 -12.33 8.31 3.45
C GLY A 115 -11.40 8.00 2.26
N MET A 116 -10.73 6.85 2.29
CA MET A 116 -9.98 6.33 1.14
C MET A 116 -10.85 6.23 -0.10
N SER A 117 -10.29 6.47 -1.28
CA SER A 117 -10.90 6.04 -2.54
C SER A 117 -10.91 4.51 -2.61
N LYS A 118 -11.74 3.95 -3.50
CA LYS A 118 -11.77 2.48 -3.67
C LYS A 118 -10.42 1.94 -4.15
N LEU A 119 -9.64 2.70 -4.93
CA LEU A 119 -8.29 2.30 -5.32
C LEU A 119 -7.31 2.28 -4.14
N GLU A 120 -7.38 3.28 -3.25
CA GLU A 120 -6.58 3.29 -2.02
C GLU A 120 -6.90 2.05 -1.15
N GLU A 121 -8.19 1.75 -0.94
CA GLU A 121 -8.65 0.56 -0.22
C GLU A 121 -8.08 -0.73 -0.82
N ILE A 122 -8.14 -0.84 -2.16
CA ILE A 122 -7.62 -1.99 -2.89
C ILE A 122 -6.12 -2.16 -2.66
N ILE A 123 -5.31 -1.10 -2.73
CA ILE A 123 -3.87 -1.22 -2.55
C ILE A 123 -3.51 -1.56 -1.11
N VAL A 124 -4.13 -0.91 -0.12
CA VAL A 124 -3.93 -1.23 1.31
C VAL A 124 -4.18 -2.72 1.58
N ILE A 125 -5.30 -3.26 1.06
CA ILE A 125 -5.64 -4.64 1.36
C ILE A 125 -4.86 -5.65 0.50
N SER A 126 -4.48 -5.29 -0.73
CA SER A 126 -3.67 -6.14 -1.59
C SER A 126 -2.26 -6.35 -1.06
N ASP A 127 -1.62 -5.29 -0.50
CA ASP A 127 -0.32 -5.41 0.17
C ASP A 127 -0.40 -6.38 1.36
N TYR A 128 -1.50 -6.35 2.11
CA TYR A 128 -1.68 -7.24 3.26
C TYR A 128 -2.02 -8.69 2.86
N THR A 129 -2.68 -8.90 1.71
CA THR A 129 -3.33 -10.17 1.36
C THR A 129 -2.78 -10.86 0.10
N GLU A 130 -1.74 -10.34 -0.56
CA GLU A 130 -1.16 -10.98 -1.74
C GLU A 130 -0.69 -12.43 -1.44
N GLU A 131 -0.63 -13.26 -2.47
CA GLU A 131 -0.51 -14.73 -2.33
C GLU A 131 0.75 -15.20 -1.59
N ASN A 132 1.84 -14.41 -1.60
CA ASN A 132 3.09 -14.76 -0.92
C ASN A 132 3.10 -14.36 0.57
N ARG A 133 2.07 -13.68 1.07
CA ARG A 133 1.86 -13.41 2.49
C ARG A 133 1.27 -14.66 3.16
N THR A 134 2.11 -15.41 3.86
CA THR A 134 1.76 -16.73 4.44
C THR A 134 1.46 -16.70 5.94
N TYR A 135 1.44 -15.54 6.56
CA TYR A 135 1.06 -15.42 7.98
C TYR A 135 -0.44 -15.69 8.16
N ASP A 136 -0.81 -16.33 9.26
CA ASP A 136 -2.20 -16.73 9.55
C ASP A 136 -3.19 -15.57 9.45
N ASP A 137 -2.79 -14.38 9.94
CA ASP A 137 -3.64 -13.19 9.89
C ASP A 137 -3.85 -12.72 8.43
N CYS A 138 -2.80 -12.79 7.58
CA CYS A 138 -2.90 -12.46 6.17
C CYS A 138 -3.82 -13.45 5.43
N ILE A 139 -3.71 -14.75 5.73
CA ILE A 139 -4.57 -15.78 5.13
C ILE A 139 -6.03 -15.54 5.50
N LYS A 140 -6.34 -15.30 6.78
CA LYS A 140 -7.71 -15.00 7.24
C LYS A 140 -8.30 -13.77 6.56
N VAL A 141 -7.51 -12.69 6.46
CA VAL A 141 -7.98 -11.45 5.82
C VAL A 141 -8.15 -11.63 4.31
N ARG A 142 -7.30 -12.46 3.67
CA ARG A 142 -7.46 -12.84 2.26
C ARG A 142 -8.78 -13.58 2.03
N GLU A 143 -9.14 -14.51 2.89
CA GLU A 143 -10.45 -15.20 2.81
C GLU A 143 -11.61 -14.21 2.94
N ILE A 144 -11.51 -13.23 3.83
CA ILE A 144 -12.53 -12.19 3.98
C ILE A 144 -12.65 -11.36 2.71
N VAL A 145 -11.56 -10.84 2.16
CA VAL A 145 -11.63 -9.95 0.99
C VAL A 145 -12.09 -10.67 -0.27
N LEU A 146 -11.81 -11.96 -0.39
CA LEU A 146 -12.24 -12.77 -1.55
C LEU A 146 -13.70 -13.21 -1.47
N ASN A 147 -14.30 -13.31 -0.28
CA ASN A 147 -15.64 -13.86 -0.07
C ASN A 147 -16.65 -12.86 0.52
N ASP A 148 -16.23 -11.66 0.90
CA ASP A 148 -17.06 -10.69 1.61
C ASP A 148 -16.86 -9.28 1.03
N ASN A 149 -16.59 -8.31 1.86
CA ASN A 149 -16.37 -6.93 1.44
C ASN A 149 -14.98 -6.42 1.85
N ILE A 150 -14.52 -5.42 1.12
CA ILE A 150 -13.20 -4.83 1.30
C ILE A 150 -13.11 -4.06 2.63
N GLU A 151 -14.20 -3.43 3.07
CA GLU A 151 -14.27 -2.65 4.30
C GLU A 151 -14.02 -3.53 5.52
N LYS A 152 -14.61 -4.72 5.54
CA LYS A 152 -14.37 -5.71 6.62
C LYS A 152 -12.93 -6.23 6.61
N ALA A 153 -12.36 -6.46 5.43
CA ALA A 153 -10.97 -6.89 5.31
C ALA A 153 -10.01 -5.79 5.82
N ILE A 154 -10.26 -4.51 5.50
CA ILE A 154 -9.47 -3.39 5.99
C ILE A 154 -9.59 -3.26 7.51
N TYR A 155 -10.80 -3.39 8.06
CA TYR A 155 -10.98 -3.38 9.51
C TYR A 155 -10.15 -4.47 10.19
N GLU A 156 -10.25 -5.71 9.73
CA GLU A 156 -9.55 -6.85 10.35
C GLU A 156 -8.02 -6.73 10.18
N SER A 157 -7.52 -6.36 9.00
CA SER A 157 -6.08 -6.16 8.79
C SER A 157 -5.53 -5.05 9.69
N THR A 158 -6.23 -3.92 9.77
CA THR A 158 -5.82 -2.80 10.64
C THR A 158 -5.87 -3.21 12.11
N ARG A 159 -6.88 -3.96 12.54
CA ARG A 159 -7.00 -4.48 13.90
C ARG A 159 -5.81 -5.39 14.24
N PHE A 160 -5.46 -6.34 13.38
CA PHE A 160 -4.31 -7.22 13.59
C PHE A 160 -2.99 -6.45 13.71
N VAL A 161 -2.78 -5.45 12.85
CA VAL A 161 -1.59 -4.59 12.90
C VAL A 161 -1.54 -3.78 14.19
N VAL A 162 -2.63 -3.14 14.60
CA VAL A 162 -2.72 -2.36 15.85
C VAL A 162 -2.46 -3.25 17.07
N GLU A 163 -3.07 -4.44 17.12
CA GLU A 163 -2.84 -5.41 18.19
C GLU A 163 -1.39 -5.90 18.23
N TYR A 164 -0.79 -6.17 17.05
CA TYR A 164 0.61 -6.57 16.97
C TYR A 164 1.55 -5.50 17.50
N ILE A 165 1.37 -4.24 17.08
CA ILE A 165 2.18 -3.09 17.52
C ILE A 165 2.05 -2.92 19.04
N SER A 166 0.83 -2.99 19.58
CA SER A 166 0.54 -2.86 21.00
C SER A 166 1.18 -3.99 21.82
N ARG A 167 1.11 -5.24 21.33
CA ARG A 167 1.78 -6.40 21.98
C ARG A 167 3.31 -6.26 22.02
N LYS A 168 3.89 -5.49 21.09
CA LYS A 168 5.34 -5.17 21.10
C LYS A 168 5.69 -3.99 22.00
N GLY A 169 4.73 -3.46 22.76
CA GLY A 169 4.93 -2.30 23.65
C GLY A 169 5.13 -0.97 22.89
N LYS A 170 4.73 -0.92 21.63
CA LYS A 170 4.80 0.28 20.79
C LYS A 170 3.41 0.92 20.67
N THR A 171 3.39 2.23 20.41
CA THR A 171 2.15 2.97 20.15
C THR A 171 1.82 2.93 18.66
N PRO A 172 0.62 2.49 18.27
CA PRO A 172 0.16 2.59 16.89
C PRO A 172 0.11 4.05 16.43
N HIS A 173 0.27 4.27 15.13
CA HIS A 173 0.10 5.60 14.56
C HIS A 173 -1.34 6.11 14.76
N PRO A 174 -1.56 7.41 15.07
CA PRO A 174 -2.92 7.96 15.25
C PRO A 174 -3.86 7.64 14.07
N MET A 175 -3.37 7.78 12.83
CA MET A 175 -4.13 7.44 11.62
C MET A 175 -4.60 5.98 11.60
N GLN A 176 -3.79 5.03 12.09
CA GLN A 176 -4.21 3.62 12.15
C GLN A 176 -5.41 3.43 13.10
N LEU A 177 -5.45 4.19 14.20
CA LEU A 177 -6.57 4.15 15.15
C LEU A 177 -7.83 4.82 14.55
N GLU A 178 -7.65 5.90 13.81
CA GLU A 178 -8.74 6.57 13.10
C GLU A 178 -9.33 5.67 12.00
N VAL A 179 -8.47 5.04 11.18
CA VAL A 179 -8.86 4.06 10.16
C VAL A 179 -9.61 2.88 10.79
N LEU A 180 -9.06 2.31 11.88
CA LEU A 180 -9.71 1.21 12.61
C LEU A 180 -11.12 1.58 13.07
N ASN A 181 -11.29 2.75 13.67
CA ASN A 181 -12.58 3.22 14.15
C ASN A 181 -13.55 3.54 13.01
N TYR A 182 -13.07 4.13 11.93
CA TYR A 182 -13.86 4.46 10.75
C TYR A 182 -14.43 3.18 10.11
N TYR A 183 -13.58 2.20 9.79
CA TYR A 183 -14.02 0.94 9.17
C TYR A 183 -14.85 0.08 10.11
N LYS A 184 -14.61 0.13 11.42
CA LYS A 184 -15.51 -0.51 12.42
C LYS A 184 -16.94 0.03 12.33
N GLY A 185 -17.12 1.30 12.02
CA GLY A 185 -18.44 1.92 11.84
C GLY A 185 -19.15 1.52 10.55
N LEU A 186 -18.41 1.08 9.52
CA LEU A 186 -18.96 0.65 8.22
C LEU A 186 -19.40 -0.81 8.20
N ILE A 187 -18.76 -1.66 9.00
CA ILE A 187 -19.13 -3.09 9.10
C ILE A 187 -20.27 -3.26 10.10
N LYS A 188 -21.35 -3.83 9.62
CA LYS A 188 -22.55 -4.14 10.44
C LYS A 188 -22.50 -5.54 10.96
#